data_558f00bc871bbf4430874c3a9462dbc1
#
_entry.id   558f00bc871bbf4430874c3a9462dbc1
#
_cell.length_a   1.000
_cell.length_b   1.000
_cell.length_c   1.000
_cell.angle_alpha   90.00
_cell.angle_beta   90.00
_cell.angle_gamma   90.00
#
_symmetry.space_group_name_H-M   'P 1'
#
loop_
_entity.id
_entity.type
_entity.pdbx_description
1 polymer ?
#
loop_
_entity_poly.entity_id
_entity_poly.type
_entity_poly.pdbx_seq_one_letter_code
_entity_poly.pdbx_strand_id
1 'polypeptide(L)'
;MLRDYDIIAIQEVVAGYGGAQAVARLTDELNIKGNKWDYVISDKTRSNPYKTERYAFIWNMNKLKKIGKAWLEKKYQLKIEREPFFCTFQYKNKQFTVVNFHAITKDKQPETEIKYFKFFPEEYPNLNLIFAGDFNCPQSHTVFNPLKKMGYQSILVNQKTSLRQAFKNGKCLASEFDNMYYKTSKINTINSGIIPFHKNFNSLKEARIISDHIPICFEFSLN
;
A
#
# COMPACT_ATOMS: atom_id res chain seq x y z
N MET A 1 7.51 0.89 -16.20
CA MET A 1 7.06 1.50 -14.93
C MET A 1 7.08 0.50 -13.78
N LEU A 2 6.16 -0.49 -13.66
CA LEU A 2 6.13 -1.40 -12.50
C LEU A 2 7.34 -2.33 -12.39
N ARG A 3 8.00 -2.65 -13.49
CA ARG A 3 9.21 -3.51 -13.53
C ARG A 3 10.45 -2.91 -12.86
N ASP A 4 10.42 -1.61 -12.61
CA ASP A 4 11.53 -0.89 -11.97
C ASP A 4 11.51 -1.04 -10.44
N TYR A 5 10.47 -1.65 -9.90
CA TYR A 5 10.26 -1.88 -8.46
C TYR A 5 10.39 -3.36 -8.11
N ASP A 6 10.70 -3.64 -6.85
CA ASP A 6 10.93 -4.99 -6.36
C ASP A 6 9.69 -5.59 -5.69
N ILE A 7 8.78 -4.74 -5.17
CA ILE A 7 7.50 -5.11 -4.58
C ILE A 7 6.42 -4.15 -5.07
N ILE A 8 5.26 -4.71 -5.38
CA ILE A 8 4.04 -3.98 -5.71
C ILE A 8 2.97 -4.39 -4.70
N ALA A 9 2.48 -3.46 -3.92
CA ALA A 9 1.33 -3.64 -3.02
C ALA A 9 0.08 -3.07 -3.69
N ILE A 10 -0.97 -3.86 -3.77
CA ILE A 10 -2.20 -3.52 -4.48
C ILE A 10 -3.38 -3.57 -3.51
N GLN A 11 -4.15 -2.50 -3.46
CA GLN A 11 -5.46 -2.39 -2.80
C GLN A 11 -6.57 -2.59 -3.85
N GLU A 12 -7.80 -2.70 -3.42
CA GLU A 12 -9.00 -2.77 -4.28
C GLU A 12 -9.01 -3.94 -5.29
N VAL A 13 -8.30 -5.01 -4.99
CA VAL A 13 -8.43 -6.22 -5.79
C VAL A 13 -9.85 -6.75 -5.63
N VAL A 14 -10.61 -6.81 -6.72
CA VAL A 14 -12.00 -7.26 -6.71
C VAL A 14 -12.13 -8.61 -6.00
N ALA A 15 -13.07 -8.70 -5.04
CA ALA A 15 -13.26 -9.89 -4.21
C ALA A 15 -13.65 -11.15 -5.00
N GLY A 16 -14.24 -10.99 -6.19
CA GLY A 16 -14.62 -12.05 -7.10
C GLY A 16 -13.44 -12.68 -7.85
N TYR A 17 -13.74 -13.66 -8.68
CA TYR A 17 -12.76 -14.41 -9.48
C TYR A 17 -11.91 -13.51 -10.40
N GLY A 18 -12.51 -12.48 -10.99
CA GLY A 18 -11.83 -11.54 -11.90
C GLY A 18 -10.67 -10.79 -11.25
N GLY A 19 -10.75 -10.50 -9.94
CA GLY A 19 -9.64 -9.81 -9.23
C GLY A 19 -8.40 -10.70 -9.14
N ALA A 20 -8.57 -11.97 -8.76
CA ALA A 20 -7.44 -12.92 -8.71
C ALA A 20 -6.82 -13.13 -10.11
N GLN A 21 -7.65 -13.23 -11.14
CA GLN A 21 -7.17 -13.33 -12.53
C GLN A 21 -6.39 -12.09 -12.97
N ALA A 22 -6.85 -10.89 -12.60
CA ALA A 22 -6.16 -9.64 -12.95
C ALA A 22 -4.76 -9.58 -12.33
N VAL A 23 -4.61 -9.99 -11.06
CA VAL A 23 -3.30 -10.06 -10.39
C VAL A 23 -2.40 -11.10 -11.06
N ALA A 24 -2.91 -12.28 -11.37
CA ALA A 24 -2.16 -13.32 -12.08
C ALA A 24 -1.66 -12.81 -13.44
N ARG A 25 -2.55 -12.24 -14.27
CA ARG A 25 -2.19 -11.68 -15.58
C ARG A 25 -1.14 -10.57 -15.47
N LEU A 26 -1.26 -9.68 -14.47
CA LEU A 26 -0.25 -8.65 -14.24
C LEU A 26 1.11 -9.26 -13.90
N THR A 27 1.13 -10.32 -13.11
CA THR A 27 2.36 -11.06 -12.76
C THR A 27 2.96 -11.74 -13.99
N ASP A 28 2.13 -12.37 -14.84
CA ASP A 28 2.56 -12.98 -16.09
C ASP A 28 3.19 -11.94 -17.03
N GLU A 29 2.57 -10.77 -17.17
CA GLU A 29 3.12 -9.65 -17.96
C GLU A 29 4.47 -9.15 -17.43
N LEU A 30 4.66 -9.17 -16.11
CA LEU A 30 5.97 -8.84 -15.52
C LEU A 30 7.01 -9.92 -15.81
N ASN A 31 6.61 -11.19 -15.93
CA ASN A 31 7.50 -12.33 -16.23
C ASN A 31 7.98 -12.39 -17.68
N ILE A 32 7.20 -11.88 -18.65
CA ILE A 32 7.50 -11.98 -20.11
C ILE A 32 8.90 -11.46 -20.48
N LYS A 33 9.51 -10.57 -19.69
CA LYS A 33 10.82 -9.96 -19.99
C LYS A 33 11.99 -10.51 -19.17
N GLY A 34 11.90 -11.77 -18.69
CA GLY A 34 13.04 -12.49 -18.14
C GLY A 34 13.31 -12.32 -16.63
N ASN A 35 12.53 -11.53 -15.94
CA ASN A 35 12.51 -11.50 -14.48
C ASN A 35 11.53 -12.56 -13.94
N LYS A 36 11.82 -13.08 -12.74
CA LYS A 36 10.91 -14.01 -12.05
C LYS A 36 10.09 -13.25 -11.01
N TRP A 37 8.82 -13.09 -11.28
CA TRP A 37 7.86 -12.49 -10.37
C TRP A 37 6.90 -13.55 -9.84
N ASP A 38 6.51 -13.40 -8.58
CA ASP A 38 5.49 -14.20 -7.93
C ASP A 38 4.51 -13.29 -7.20
N TYR A 39 3.38 -13.81 -6.77
CA TYR A 39 2.35 -13.03 -6.12
C TYR A 39 1.65 -13.79 -4.99
N VAL A 40 1.01 -13.05 -4.12
CA VAL A 40 0.07 -13.56 -3.12
C VAL A 40 -1.14 -12.63 -3.04
N ILE A 41 -2.32 -13.22 -2.94
CA ILE A 41 -3.58 -12.51 -2.77
C ILE A 41 -4.16 -12.88 -1.42
N SER A 42 -4.73 -11.89 -0.71
CA SER A 42 -5.41 -12.14 0.56
C SER A 42 -6.70 -12.92 0.37
N ASP A 43 -7.23 -13.47 1.45
CA ASP A 43 -8.64 -13.78 1.55
C ASP A 43 -9.47 -12.51 1.37
N LYS A 44 -10.78 -12.65 1.20
CA LYS A 44 -11.71 -11.51 1.19
C LYS A 44 -11.68 -10.82 2.55
N THR A 45 -11.63 -9.48 2.53
CA THR A 45 -11.80 -8.70 3.76
C THR A 45 -13.21 -8.90 4.34
N ARG A 46 -13.37 -8.68 5.64
CA ARG A 46 -14.63 -8.88 6.33
C ARG A 46 -15.66 -7.77 6.09
N SER A 47 -15.39 -6.80 5.27
CA SER A 47 -16.30 -5.71 4.92
C SER A 47 -17.68 -6.20 4.49
N ASN A 48 -18.66 -5.32 4.49
CA ASN A 48 -19.95 -5.65 3.92
C ASN A 48 -19.80 -6.06 2.42
N PRO A 49 -20.72 -6.87 1.84
CA PRO A 49 -20.57 -7.44 0.49
C PRO A 49 -20.27 -6.42 -0.61
N TYR A 50 -20.74 -5.18 -0.47
CA TYR A 50 -20.53 -4.11 -1.48
C TYR A 50 -19.16 -3.44 -1.39
N LYS A 51 -18.40 -3.68 -0.31
CA LYS A 51 -17.10 -3.08 -0.02
C LYS A 51 -16.01 -4.12 0.18
N THR A 52 -16.37 -5.40 0.05
CA THR A 52 -15.43 -6.49 0.18
C THR A 52 -14.43 -6.45 -0.96
N GLU A 53 -13.17 -6.39 -0.61
CA GLU A 53 -12.04 -6.43 -1.52
C GLU A 53 -11.01 -7.45 -1.07
N ARG A 54 -9.95 -7.59 -1.84
CA ARG A 54 -8.73 -8.31 -1.48
C ARG A 54 -7.54 -7.38 -1.63
N TYR A 55 -6.45 -7.79 -1.04
CA TYR A 55 -5.13 -7.20 -1.25
C TYR A 55 -4.27 -8.14 -2.06
N ALA A 56 -3.27 -7.60 -2.74
CA ALA A 56 -2.24 -8.41 -3.34
C ALA A 56 -0.84 -7.82 -3.09
N PHE A 57 0.14 -8.70 -3.08
CA PHE A 57 1.55 -8.37 -3.26
C PHE A 57 2.07 -9.12 -4.47
N ILE A 58 2.86 -8.43 -5.30
CA ILE A 58 3.64 -9.02 -6.39
C ILE A 58 5.10 -8.64 -6.12
N TRP A 59 6.03 -9.59 -6.22
CA TRP A 59 7.45 -9.31 -5.92
C TRP A 59 8.40 -10.00 -6.90
N ASN A 60 9.57 -9.38 -7.08
CA ASN A 60 10.66 -9.91 -7.90
C ASN A 60 11.44 -10.97 -7.11
N MET A 61 11.29 -12.24 -7.49
CA MET A 61 11.94 -13.40 -6.85
C MET A 61 13.46 -13.43 -7.03
N ASN A 62 14.01 -12.72 -8.03
CA ASN A 62 15.46 -12.62 -8.21
C ASN A 62 16.12 -11.77 -7.10
N LYS A 63 15.35 -10.91 -6.45
CA LYS A 63 15.84 -9.99 -5.39
C LYS A 63 15.32 -10.32 -4.01
N LEU A 64 14.08 -10.78 -3.92
CA LEU A 64 13.36 -10.93 -2.65
C LEU A 64 12.82 -12.35 -2.48
N LYS A 65 12.86 -12.83 -1.24
CA LYS A 65 12.19 -14.05 -0.83
C LYS A 65 11.02 -13.71 0.08
N LYS A 66 9.82 -14.21 -0.24
CA LYS A 66 8.68 -14.16 0.68
C LYS A 66 8.91 -15.16 1.82
N ILE A 67 8.71 -14.73 3.06
CA ILE A 67 8.92 -15.53 4.27
C ILE A 67 7.57 -15.86 4.90
N GLY A 68 7.38 -17.14 5.17
CA GLY A 68 6.16 -17.63 5.83
C GLY A 68 4.89 -17.41 5.01
N LYS A 69 3.75 -17.45 5.69
CA LYS A 69 2.42 -17.19 5.12
C LYS A 69 2.08 -15.71 5.27
N ALA A 70 1.57 -15.08 4.22
CA ALA A 70 0.93 -13.77 4.33
C ALA A 70 -0.45 -13.91 5.00
N TRP A 71 -0.90 -12.91 5.75
CA TRP A 71 -2.15 -13.02 6.53
C TRP A 71 -2.90 -11.70 6.63
N LEU A 72 -4.23 -11.77 6.70
CA LEU A 72 -5.08 -10.66 7.15
C LEU A 72 -5.02 -10.61 8.68
N GLU A 73 -4.78 -9.42 9.23
CA GLU A 73 -4.70 -9.21 10.68
C GLU A 73 -6.11 -9.13 11.28
N LYS A 74 -6.47 -10.13 12.09
CA LYS A 74 -7.83 -10.29 12.59
C LYS A 74 -8.08 -9.73 13.98
N LYS A 75 -7.04 -9.31 14.70
CA LYS A 75 -7.20 -8.85 16.10
C LYS A 75 -8.14 -7.64 16.19
N TYR A 76 -8.10 -6.75 15.21
CA TYR A 76 -8.95 -5.56 15.14
C TYR A 76 -10.05 -5.64 14.08
N GLN A 77 -10.41 -6.83 13.61
CA GLN A 77 -11.40 -7.04 12.53
C GLN A 77 -12.80 -6.48 12.84
N LEU A 78 -13.13 -6.22 14.12
CA LEU A 78 -14.39 -5.56 14.53
C LEU A 78 -14.28 -4.03 14.59
N LYS A 79 -13.09 -3.49 14.37
CA LYS A 79 -12.74 -2.07 14.49
C LYS A 79 -12.13 -1.50 13.22
N ILE A 80 -11.61 -2.36 12.37
CA ILE A 80 -11.05 -2.04 11.06
C ILE A 80 -11.89 -2.81 10.04
N GLU A 81 -12.58 -2.08 9.15
CA GLU A 81 -13.55 -2.67 8.20
C GLU A 81 -12.86 -3.61 7.20
N ARG A 82 -11.67 -3.23 6.74
CA ARG A 82 -10.81 -4.03 5.85
C ARG A 82 -9.52 -4.37 6.57
N GLU A 83 -9.41 -5.61 7.03
CA GLU A 83 -8.26 -6.06 7.81
C GLU A 83 -6.97 -5.82 7.03
N PRO A 84 -5.92 -5.22 7.64
CA PRO A 84 -4.65 -5.04 6.97
C PRO A 84 -4.01 -6.37 6.57
N PHE A 85 -3.37 -6.41 5.40
CA PHE A 85 -2.73 -7.61 4.86
C PHE A 85 -1.22 -7.54 5.04
N PHE A 86 -0.68 -8.47 5.82
CA PHE A 86 0.73 -8.55 6.20
C PHE A 86 1.46 -9.55 5.29
N CYS A 87 2.62 -9.15 4.78
CA CYS A 87 3.52 -10.05 4.07
C CYS A 87 4.97 -9.74 4.43
N THR A 88 5.70 -10.77 4.86
CA THR A 88 7.12 -10.63 5.22
C THR A 88 7.99 -11.00 4.03
N PHE A 89 8.96 -10.15 3.76
CA PHE A 89 9.98 -10.33 2.73
C PHE A 89 11.37 -10.33 3.34
N GLN A 90 12.27 -11.02 2.66
CA GLN A 90 13.69 -11.02 2.98
C GLN A 90 14.49 -10.51 1.79
N TYR A 91 15.37 -9.56 2.07
CA TYR A 91 16.43 -9.09 1.18
C TYR A 91 17.78 -9.40 1.81
N LYS A 92 18.61 -10.22 1.13
CA LYS A 92 19.84 -10.76 1.75
C LYS A 92 19.51 -11.44 3.09
N ASN A 93 20.09 -10.95 4.19
CA ASN A 93 19.92 -11.53 5.53
C ASN A 93 18.90 -10.76 6.41
N LYS A 94 18.27 -9.73 5.86
CA LYS A 94 17.38 -8.85 6.64
C LYS A 94 15.93 -9.02 6.20
N GLN A 95 15.03 -9.01 7.18
CA GLN A 95 13.60 -9.16 6.94
C GLN A 95 12.86 -7.86 7.24
N PHE A 96 11.77 -7.65 6.52
CA PHE A 96 10.80 -6.59 6.75
C PHE A 96 9.41 -7.06 6.36
N THR A 97 8.40 -6.49 6.97
CA THR A 97 7.00 -6.85 6.73
C THR A 97 6.25 -5.64 6.19
N VAL A 98 5.69 -5.78 5.01
CA VAL A 98 4.80 -4.77 4.44
C VAL A 98 3.38 -5.06 4.88
N VAL A 99 2.74 -4.04 5.44
CA VAL A 99 1.35 -4.04 5.90
C VAL A 99 0.54 -3.23 4.89
N ASN A 100 -0.18 -3.93 4.02
CA ASN A 100 -1.00 -3.33 2.99
C ASN A 100 -2.38 -3.00 3.56
N PHE A 101 -2.83 -1.76 3.41
CA PHE A 101 -4.04 -1.24 4.04
C PHE A 101 -4.83 -0.32 3.13
N HIS A 102 -6.16 -0.42 3.23
CA HIS A 102 -7.09 0.51 2.64
C HIS A 102 -8.16 0.90 3.67
N ALA A 103 -8.08 2.12 4.16
CA ALA A 103 -9.00 2.65 5.16
C ALA A 103 -10.40 2.91 4.59
N ILE A 104 -11.39 3.01 5.47
CA ILE A 104 -12.69 3.56 5.08
C ILE A 104 -12.53 4.97 4.52
N THR A 105 -13.49 5.38 3.70
CA THR A 105 -13.45 6.67 3.02
C THR A 105 -13.44 7.85 3.99
N LYS A 106 -12.90 8.98 3.57
CA LYS A 106 -12.72 10.19 4.39
C LYS A 106 -13.98 10.65 5.11
N ASP A 107 -15.14 10.55 4.46
CA ASP A 107 -16.45 10.92 5.02
C ASP A 107 -16.88 10.00 6.19
N LYS A 108 -16.25 8.84 6.33
CA LYS A 108 -16.51 7.86 7.40
C LYS A 108 -15.49 7.88 8.52
N GLN A 109 -14.65 8.91 8.58
CA GLN A 109 -13.66 9.11 9.64
C GLN A 109 -12.63 7.97 9.74
N PRO A 110 -11.72 7.82 8.73
CA PRO A 110 -10.72 6.75 8.69
C PRO A 110 -9.79 6.74 9.91
N GLU A 111 -9.64 7.86 10.62
CA GLU A 111 -8.90 7.94 11.87
C GLU A 111 -9.42 6.99 12.95
N THR A 112 -10.69 6.58 12.88
CA THR A 112 -11.29 5.61 13.81
C THR A 112 -10.70 4.21 13.64
N GLU A 113 -10.18 3.88 12.44
CA GLU A 113 -9.45 2.65 12.14
C GLU A 113 -7.94 2.83 12.33
N ILE A 114 -7.37 3.91 11.79
CA ILE A 114 -5.92 4.19 11.82
C ILE A 114 -5.39 4.25 13.26
N LYS A 115 -6.19 4.69 14.22
CA LYS A 115 -5.78 4.74 15.64
C LYS A 115 -5.30 3.40 16.21
N TYR A 116 -5.67 2.26 15.59
CA TYR A 116 -5.22 0.93 16.02
C TYR A 116 -3.82 0.58 15.52
N PHE A 117 -3.30 1.28 14.52
CA PHE A 117 -1.97 1.01 13.95
C PHE A 117 -0.83 1.16 14.97
N LYS A 118 -1.01 2.04 15.97
CA LYS A 118 -0.04 2.21 17.06
C LYS A 118 0.22 0.93 17.88
N PHE A 119 -0.69 -0.03 17.86
CA PHE A 119 -0.55 -1.27 18.63
C PHE A 119 0.23 -2.35 17.87
N PHE A 120 0.25 -2.33 16.53
CA PHE A 120 0.93 -3.36 15.76
C PHE A 120 2.44 -3.48 16.07
N PRO A 121 3.21 -2.39 16.26
CA PRO A 121 4.62 -2.50 16.63
C PRO A 121 4.87 -3.20 17.97
N GLU A 122 3.93 -3.09 18.92
CA GLU A 122 4.01 -3.75 20.23
C GLU A 122 3.57 -5.22 20.15
N GLU A 123 2.58 -5.52 19.29
CA GLU A 123 2.08 -6.87 19.06
C GLU A 123 3.03 -7.73 18.22
N TYR A 124 3.79 -7.08 17.33
CA TYR A 124 4.77 -7.72 16.45
C TYR A 124 6.18 -7.14 16.65
N PRO A 125 6.76 -7.21 17.88
CA PRO A 125 8.01 -6.52 18.23
C PRO A 125 9.21 -6.99 17.42
N ASN A 126 9.16 -8.22 16.90
CA ASN A 126 10.22 -8.81 16.08
C ASN A 126 10.10 -8.49 14.59
N LEU A 127 9.01 -7.85 14.16
CA LEU A 127 8.80 -7.48 12.77
C LEU A 127 9.27 -6.04 12.51
N ASN A 128 9.97 -5.84 11.40
CA ASN A 128 10.25 -4.51 10.86
C ASN A 128 9.07 -4.11 9.96
N LEU A 129 8.10 -3.38 10.52
CA LEU A 129 6.85 -3.06 9.85
C LEU A 129 6.99 -1.82 8.97
N ILE A 130 6.49 -1.92 7.74
CA ILE A 130 6.23 -0.81 6.81
C ILE A 130 4.72 -0.79 6.56
N PHE A 131 4.03 0.21 7.06
CA PHE A 131 2.61 0.41 6.78
C PHE A 131 2.47 1.13 5.44
N ALA A 132 1.74 0.58 4.49
CA ALA A 132 1.62 1.09 3.14
C ALA A 132 0.17 1.01 2.64
N GLY A 133 -0.29 2.02 1.91
CA GLY A 133 -1.59 1.98 1.24
C GLY A 133 -2.36 3.29 1.27
N ASP A 134 -3.66 3.17 1.03
CA ASP A 134 -4.62 4.27 1.07
C ASP A 134 -5.17 4.43 2.49
N PHE A 135 -4.72 5.46 3.18
CA PHE A 135 -5.21 5.81 4.52
C PHE A 135 -6.46 6.70 4.48
N ASN A 136 -6.87 7.20 3.33
CA ASN A 136 -7.96 8.17 3.19
C ASN A 136 -7.86 9.38 4.17
N CYS A 137 -6.67 9.61 4.72
CA CYS A 137 -6.36 10.56 5.78
C CYS A 137 -4.99 11.20 5.53
N PRO A 138 -4.88 12.55 5.56
CA PRO A 138 -3.61 13.21 5.32
C PRO A 138 -2.61 12.89 6.44
N GLN A 139 -1.34 12.76 6.09
CA GLN A 139 -0.27 12.42 7.02
C GLN A 139 -0.09 13.42 8.17
N SER A 140 -0.59 14.66 8.01
CA SER A 140 -0.59 15.71 9.04
C SER A 140 -1.62 15.48 10.13
N HIS A 141 -2.60 14.57 9.93
CA HIS A 141 -3.63 14.29 10.92
C HIS A 141 -3.04 13.72 12.22
N THR A 142 -3.58 14.14 13.35
CA THR A 142 -3.08 13.80 14.70
C THR A 142 -3.15 12.30 15.03
N VAL A 143 -3.98 11.53 14.33
CA VAL A 143 -4.09 10.07 14.50
C VAL A 143 -2.75 9.35 14.30
N PHE A 144 -1.84 9.91 13.49
CA PHE A 144 -0.50 9.35 13.26
C PHE A 144 0.53 9.74 14.32
N ASN A 145 0.21 10.67 15.23
CA ASN A 145 1.17 11.12 16.26
C ASN A 145 1.68 9.98 17.16
N PRO A 146 0.87 8.98 17.57
CA PRO A 146 1.39 7.85 18.34
C PRO A 146 2.46 7.06 17.56
N LEU A 147 2.23 6.74 16.27
CA LEU A 147 3.24 6.09 15.43
C LEU A 147 4.50 6.94 15.28
N LYS A 148 4.34 8.25 15.04
CA LYS A 148 5.48 9.18 14.93
C LYS A 148 6.31 9.22 16.22
N LYS A 149 5.67 9.20 17.39
CA LYS A 149 6.36 9.11 18.71
C LYS A 149 7.13 7.79 18.89
N MET A 150 6.71 6.71 18.22
CA MET A 150 7.41 5.42 18.21
C MET A 150 8.57 5.37 17.19
N GLY A 151 8.88 6.49 16.51
CA GLY A 151 9.95 6.61 15.52
C GLY A 151 9.55 6.24 14.10
N TYR A 152 8.25 6.17 13.80
CA TYR A 152 7.77 6.00 12.42
C TYR A 152 7.70 7.35 11.71
N GLN A 153 8.10 7.36 10.44
CA GLN A 153 8.04 8.51 9.54
C GLN A 153 7.25 8.17 8.29
N SER A 154 6.48 9.13 7.78
CA SER A 154 5.83 9.04 6.47
C SER A 154 6.83 9.30 5.34
N ILE A 155 6.69 8.60 4.22
CA ILE A 155 7.54 8.84 3.04
C ILE A 155 7.14 10.10 2.27
N LEU A 156 5.89 10.50 2.34
CA LEU A 156 5.34 11.68 1.66
C LEU A 156 4.84 12.70 2.69
N VAL A 157 5.15 13.98 2.45
CA VAL A 157 4.68 15.11 3.25
C VAL A 157 4.01 16.11 2.31
N ASN A 158 2.77 16.51 2.60
CA ASN A 158 1.97 17.47 1.81
C ASN A 158 1.86 17.08 0.31
N GLN A 159 1.99 15.79 -0.01
CA GLN A 159 1.91 15.26 -1.37
C GLN A 159 0.54 14.67 -1.63
N LYS A 160 -0.19 15.23 -2.59
CA LYS A 160 -1.47 14.71 -3.05
C LYS A 160 -1.26 13.50 -3.94
N THR A 161 -2.13 12.51 -3.80
CA THR A 161 -2.02 11.19 -4.44
C THR A 161 -3.30 10.76 -5.17
N SER A 162 -4.46 11.41 -4.97
CA SER A 162 -5.68 11.10 -5.72
C SER A 162 -5.89 12.04 -6.91
N LEU A 163 -6.42 11.51 -8.03
CA LEU A 163 -6.73 12.26 -9.25
C LEU A 163 -8.11 12.93 -9.15
N ARG A 164 -8.17 14.18 -9.58
CA ARG A 164 -9.45 14.89 -9.80
C ARG A 164 -10.20 14.30 -10.98
N GLN A 165 -11.50 14.52 -11.02
CA GLN A 165 -12.32 14.21 -12.20
C GLN A 165 -12.00 15.14 -13.38
N ALA A 166 -11.67 16.40 -13.09
CA ALA A 166 -11.26 17.41 -14.05
C ALA A 166 -10.19 18.31 -13.44
N PHE A 167 -9.45 19.01 -14.30
CA PHE A 167 -8.49 20.02 -13.84
C PHE A 167 -9.21 21.14 -13.08
N LYS A 168 -8.62 21.55 -11.97
CA LYS A 168 -9.05 22.73 -11.21
C LYS A 168 -7.86 23.65 -11.01
N ASN A 169 -7.89 24.84 -11.63
CA ASN A 169 -6.78 25.79 -11.60
C ASN A 169 -5.43 25.16 -12.05
N GLY A 170 -5.46 24.40 -13.13
CA GLY A 170 -4.28 23.69 -13.67
C GLY A 170 -3.83 22.47 -12.83
N LYS A 171 -4.47 22.18 -11.72
CA LYS A 171 -4.10 21.08 -10.80
C LYS A 171 -4.94 19.83 -11.06
N CYS A 172 -4.28 18.69 -11.22
CA CYS A 172 -4.91 17.39 -11.45
C CYS A 172 -5.07 16.54 -10.18
N LEU A 173 -4.31 16.82 -9.10
CA LEU A 173 -4.35 16.06 -7.86
C LEU A 173 -5.29 16.71 -6.83
N ALA A 174 -5.95 15.86 -6.02
CA ALA A 174 -6.98 16.28 -5.05
C ALA A 174 -6.53 16.15 -3.60
N SER A 175 -6.25 14.95 -3.13
CA SER A 175 -6.11 14.61 -1.71
C SER A 175 -4.82 13.86 -1.40
N GLU A 176 -4.38 13.95 -0.14
CA GLU A 176 -3.21 13.27 0.42
C GLU A 176 -3.68 12.01 1.14
N PHE A 177 -3.95 10.93 0.40
CA PHE A 177 -4.54 9.72 0.95
C PHE A 177 -3.55 8.57 1.06
N ASP A 178 -2.71 8.40 0.05
CA ASP A 178 -1.75 7.31 -0.02
C ASP A 178 -0.43 7.69 0.66
N ASN A 179 0.10 6.80 1.48
CA ASN A 179 1.40 6.98 2.12
C ASN A 179 2.02 5.63 2.53
N MET A 180 3.28 5.70 2.97
CA MET A 180 3.94 4.62 3.69
C MET A 180 4.56 5.18 4.96
N TYR A 181 4.52 4.38 6.03
CA TYR A 181 5.14 4.70 7.31
C TYR A 181 6.14 3.61 7.67
N TYR A 182 7.35 4.00 8.00
CA TYR A 182 8.45 3.10 8.33
C TYR A 182 9.20 3.57 9.57
N LYS A 183 9.87 2.65 10.27
CA LYS A 183 10.66 2.98 11.46
C LYS A 183 12.07 3.44 11.08
N THR A 184 12.40 4.68 11.39
CA THR A 184 13.68 5.32 10.99
C THR A 184 14.92 4.63 11.55
N SER A 185 14.81 3.96 12.70
CA SER A 185 15.90 3.17 13.28
C SER A 185 16.16 1.83 12.56
N LYS A 186 15.29 1.41 11.65
CA LYS A 186 15.36 0.13 10.93
C LYS A 186 15.56 0.29 9.43
N ILE A 187 15.26 1.46 8.89
CA ILE A 187 15.21 1.72 7.45
C ILE A 187 15.78 3.09 7.17
N ASN A 188 16.67 3.16 6.17
CA ASN A 188 17.16 4.42 5.59
C ASN A 188 16.46 4.68 4.27
N THR A 189 15.86 5.85 4.12
CA THR A 189 15.27 6.31 2.85
C THR A 189 16.37 6.66 1.85
N ILE A 190 16.24 6.12 0.63
CA ILE A 190 17.07 6.51 -0.52
C ILE A 190 16.28 7.47 -1.38
N ASN A 191 15.05 7.09 -1.76
CA ASN A 191 14.17 7.92 -2.58
C ASN A 191 12.69 7.62 -2.26
N SER A 192 11.81 8.61 -2.45
CA SER A 192 10.36 8.43 -2.32
C SER A 192 9.62 9.45 -3.18
N GLY A 193 8.44 9.08 -3.63
CA GLY A 193 7.65 9.99 -4.46
C GLY A 193 6.39 9.37 -5.01
N ILE A 194 5.81 10.05 -5.98
CA ILE A 194 4.65 9.60 -6.75
C ILE A 194 5.07 9.16 -8.15
N ILE A 195 4.33 8.23 -8.75
CA ILE A 195 4.54 7.77 -10.12
C ILE A 195 3.43 8.38 -10.99
N PRO A 196 3.68 9.49 -11.68
CA PRO A 196 2.65 10.30 -12.35
C PRO A 196 2.18 9.67 -13.68
N PHE A 197 1.67 8.44 -13.63
CA PHE A 197 1.24 7.66 -14.80
C PHE A 197 0.18 8.38 -15.65
N HIS A 198 -0.63 9.23 -15.02
CA HIS A 198 -1.67 10.02 -15.70
C HIS A 198 -1.12 10.93 -16.81
N LYS A 199 0.16 11.28 -16.78
CA LYS A 199 0.81 12.07 -17.81
C LYS A 199 0.95 11.34 -19.16
N ASN A 200 0.78 10.02 -19.17
CA ASN A 200 0.83 9.17 -20.36
C ASN A 200 -0.52 9.07 -21.08
N PHE A 201 -1.55 9.78 -20.60
CA PHE A 201 -2.91 9.77 -21.15
C PHE A 201 -3.29 11.16 -21.68
N ASN A 202 -4.16 11.19 -22.68
CA ASN A 202 -4.62 12.45 -23.27
C ASN A 202 -5.58 13.22 -22.34
N SER A 203 -6.20 12.54 -21.38
CA SER A 203 -7.13 13.16 -20.44
C SER A 203 -7.10 12.49 -19.05
N LEU A 204 -7.52 13.24 -18.03
CA LEU A 204 -7.73 12.66 -16.69
C LEU A 204 -8.81 11.59 -16.68
N LYS A 205 -9.81 11.69 -17.56
CA LYS A 205 -10.88 10.69 -17.70
C LYS A 205 -10.29 9.35 -18.14
N GLU A 206 -9.40 9.33 -19.14
CA GLU A 206 -8.70 8.12 -19.58
C GLU A 206 -7.80 7.54 -18.48
N ALA A 207 -7.01 8.38 -17.84
CA ALA A 207 -6.14 7.94 -16.74
C ALA A 207 -6.94 7.31 -15.59
N ARG A 208 -8.10 7.88 -15.25
CA ARG A 208 -8.99 7.38 -14.19
C ARG A 208 -9.69 6.05 -14.51
N ILE A 209 -9.68 5.59 -15.77
CA ILE A 209 -10.09 4.22 -16.11
C ILE A 209 -9.10 3.20 -15.51
N ILE A 210 -7.83 3.57 -15.39
CA ILE A 210 -6.82 2.72 -14.78
C ILE A 210 -6.87 2.82 -13.25
N SER A 211 -6.80 4.05 -12.73
CA SER A 211 -6.92 4.33 -11.29
C SER A 211 -7.20 5.82 -11.05
N ASP A 212 -7.97 6.13 -10.04
CA ASP A 212 -8.13 7.50 -9.54
C ASP A 212 -7.14 7.85 -8.41
N HIS A 213 -6.23 6.94 -8.09
CA HIS A 213 -5.07 7.17 -7.25
C HIS A 213 -3.78 7.15 -8.06
N ILE A 214 -2.79 7.93 -7.61
CA ILE A 214 -1.43 7.92 -8.17
C ILE A 214 -0.59 6.95 -7.36
N PRO A 215 0.05 5.94 -7.98
CA PRO A 215 0.95 5.06 -7.26
C PRO A 215 2.09 5.85 -6.59
N ILE A 216 2.43 5.43 -5.40
CA ILE A 216 3.56 5.98 -4.63
C ILE A 216 4.72 5.00 -4.64
N CYS A 217 5.94 5.49 -4.54
CA CYS A 217 7.13 4.66 -4.51
C CYS A 217 8.05 5.01 -3.33
N PHE A 218 8.76 3.98 -2.86
CA PHE A 218 9.70 4.08 -1.75
C PHE A 218 10.92 3.22 -2.04
N GLU A 219 12.08 3.84 -2.17
CA GLU A 219 13.37 3.18 -2.28
C GLU A 219 14.11 3.32 -0.96
N PHE A 220 14.57 2.20 -0.41
CA PHE A 220 15.16 2.17 0.91
C PHE A 220 16.25 1.09 1.07
N SER A 221 17.08 1.25 2.09
CA SER A 221 17.96 0.22 2.61
C SER A 221 17.57 -0.19 4.02
N LEU A 222 17.83 -1.45 4.36
CA LEU A 222 17.62 -1.99 5.71
C LEU A 222 18.89 -1.78 6.56
N ASN A 223 18.73 -1.25 7.77
CA ASN A 223 19.80 -1.08 8.74
C ASN A 223 20.28 -2.41 9.34
#